data_ea72d1710aa32ce1b866115d0f626644
#
_entry.id   ea72d1710aa32ce1b866115d0f626644
#
_cell.length_a   1.000
_cell.length_b   1.000
_cell.length_c   1.000
_cell.angle_alpha   90.00
_cell.angle_beta   90.00
_cell.angle_gamma   90.00
#
_symmetry.space_group_name_H-M   'P 1'
#
loop_
_entity.id
_entity.type
_entity.pdbx_description
1 polymer ?
#
loop_
_entity_poly.entity_id
_entity_poly.type
_entity_poly.pdbx_seq_one_letter_code
_entity_poly.pdbx_strand_id
1 'polypeptide(L)'
;MDWVTIVVYLLLIVFGWFSVCGASYDYGDRDFLDFSTRAGKQFVWIICSFGLGFVLLMLDDSLYDMFSYLIYIGLMLLLIVTIFIAPDTKGSRSWLILGPVSLQPAEFAKFATALALAKYMSAYSFTMKNWKSSLMLAFLILFPMLLIILQRETGSALVYSAFFLMLYREGMPGVVLFSGICAVAYFVVGIRFDAVMIADTPTPIGEFAVLLMVLLFAGGMVWVYKKRWEPTRNIIGGSLGVLLVACLLYTSPSPR
;
A
#
# COMPACT_ATOMS: atom_id res chain seq x y z
N MET A 1 -14.86 2.43 25.18
CA MET A 1 -13.54 2.96 24.76
C MET A 1 -12.46 1.98 25.21
N ASP A 2 -11.56 1.62 24.34
CA ASP A 2 -10.43 0.74 24.69
C ASP A 2 -9.26 1.60 25.19
N TRP A 3 -9.15 1.72 26.51
CA TRP A 3 -8.12 2.51 27.17
C TRP A 3 -6.70 1.99 26.88
N VAL A 4 -6.55 0.68 26.68
CA VAL A 4 -5.23 0.07 26.40
C VAL A 4 -4.71 0.56 25.05
N THR A 5 -5.55 0.55 24.03
CA THR A 5 -5.19 1.05 22.69
C THR A 5 -4.84 2.54 22.72
N ILE A 6 -5.59 3.36 23.48
CA ILE A 6 -5.30 4.80 23.62
C ILE A 6 -3.94 5.02 24.29
N VAL A 7 -3.66 4.33 25.39
CA VAL A 7 -2.38 4.47 26.11
C VAL A 7 -1.21 4.03 25.24
N VAL A 8 -1.32 2.90 24.54
CA VAL A 8 -0.28 2.41 23.62
C VAL A 8 -0.04 3.42 22.48
N TYR A 9 -1.10 3.99 21.91
CA TYR A 9 -1.00 5.02 20.89
C TYR A 9 -0.26 6.25 21.38
N LEU A 10 -0.59 6.77 22.57
CA LEU A 10 0.07 7.93 23.16
C LEU A 10 1.54 7.64 23.45
N LEU A 11 1.87 6.46 23.97
CA LEU A 11 3.26 6.04 24.19
C LEU A 11 4.04 6.01 22.89
N LEU A 12 3.48 5.46 21.82
CA LEU A 12 4.13 5.43 20.49
C LEU A 12 4.41 6.83 19.94
N ILE A 13 3.49 7.78 20.12
CA ILE A 13 3.70 9.18 19.72
C ILE A 13 4.86 9.80 20.51
N VAL A 14 4.88 9.63 21.83
CA VAL A 14 5.92 10.18 22.69
C VAL A 14 7.29 9.58 22.34
N PHE A 15 7.39 8.25 22.20
CA PHE A 15 8.64 7.60 21.78
C PHE A 15 9.07 8.03 20.38
N GLY A 16 8.13 8.17 19.43
CA GLY A 16 8.40 8.69 18.09
C GLY A 16 8.98 10.10 18.12
N TRP A 17 8.43 10.99 18.95
CA TRP A 17 8.95 12.34 19.11
C TRP A 17 10.36 12.35 19.71
N PHE A 18 10.62 11.58 20.78
CA PHE A 18 11.96 11.44 21.36
C PHE A 18 12.97 10.88 20.35
N SER A 19 12.57 9.93 19.52
CA SER A 19 13.42 9.38 18.46
C SER A 19 13.84 10.44 17.45
N VAL A 20 12.92 11.34 17.05
CA VAL A 20 13.24 12.46 16.16
C VAL A 20 14.11 13.50 16.85
N CYS A 21 13.87 13.80 18.13
CA CYS A 21 14.75 14.65 18.92
C CYS A 21 16.17 14.09 18.95
N GLY A 22 16.33 12.80 19.22
CA GLY A 22 17.65 12.16 19.25
C GLY A 22 18.36 12.14 17.89
N ALA A 23 17.60 11.92 16.80
CA ALA A 23 18.16 11.90 15.44
C ALA A 23 18.53 13.29 14.88
N SER A 24 17.92 14.36 15.39
CA SER A 24 18.17 15.74 14.98
C SER A 24 19.02 16.53 15.99
N TYR A 25 19.56 15.85 17.00
CA TYR A 25 20.40 16.47 18.03
C TYR A 25 21.79 16.78 17.46
N ASP A 26 22.06 18.06 17.21
CA ASP A 26 23.41 18.57 16.96
C ASP A 26 24.03 19.06 18.29
N TYR A 27 25.31 18.70 18.52
CA TYR A 27 26.06 19.10 19.71
C TYR A 27 26.19 20.62 19.77
N GLY A 28 25.25 21.28 20.42
CA GLY A 28 25.23 22.74 20.58
C GLY A 28 23.83 23.36 20.67
N ASP A 29 22.82 22.77 20.11
CA ASP A 29 21.44 23.25 20.20
C ASP A 29 20.79 22.71 21.49
N ARG A 30 20.52 23.62 22.43
CA ARG A 30 19.91 23.29 23.73
C ARG A 30 18.38 23.35 23.76
N ASP A 31 17.74 23.89 22.72
CA ASP A 31 16.31 24.14 22.72
C ASP A 31 15.55 23.07 21.94
N PHE A 32 15.03 22.07 22.65
CA PHE A 32 14.17 21.00 22.11
C PHE A 32 12.84 21.51 21.53
N LEU A 33 12.42 22.71 21.89
CA LEU A 33 11.16 23.35 21.47
C LEU A 33 11.36 24.47 20.45
N ASP A 34 12.56 24.63 19.88
CA ASP A 34 12.75 25.59 18.82
C ASP A 34 11.97 25.16 17.57
N PHE A 35 10.98 25.96 17.18
CA PHE A 35 10.09 25.73 16.02
C PHE A 35 10.83 25.78 14.67
N SER A 36 12.07 26.19 14.63
CA SER A 36 12.94 26.09 13.45
C SER A 36 13.46 24.67 13.24
N THR A 37 13.61 23.89 14.32
CA THR A 37 14.12 22.52 14.31
C THR A 37 13.09 21.50 13.80
N ARG A 38 13.56 20.32 13.39
CA ARG A 38 12.66 19.22 12.99
C ARG A 38 11.80 18.73 14.15
N ALA A 39 12.37 18.65 15.34
CA ALA A 39 11.69 18.20 16.55
C ALA A 39 10.57 19.17 16.97
N GLY A 40 10.82 20.49 16.95
CA GLY A 40 9.83 21.50 17.26
C GLY A 40 8.68 21.53 16.24
N LYS A 41 8.97 21.43 14.94
CA LYS A 41 7.93 21.31 13.90
C LYS A 41 7.07 20.05 14.11
N GLN A 42 7.68 18.93 14.46
CA GLN A 42 6.92 17.70 14.73
C GLN A 42 6.00 17.84 15.93
N PHE A 43 6.45 18.54 16.99
CA PHE A 43 5.59 18.81 18.16
C PHE A 43 4.34 19.61 17.79
N VAL A 44 4.48 20.64 16.95
CA VAL A 44 3.33 21.39 16.42
C VAL A 44 2.39 20.49 15.63
N TRP A 45 2.92 19.63 14.75
CA TRP A 45 2.10 18.71 13.98
C TRP A 45 1.37 17.68 14.86
N ILE A 46 1.98 17.24 15.96
CA ILE A 46 1.31 16.37 16.95
C ILE A 46 0.10 17.09 17.55
N ILE A 47 0.23 18.33 17.98
CA ILE A 47 -0.88 19.10 18.54
C ILE A 47 -1.99 19.29 17.49
N CYS A 48 -1.62 19.68 16.26
CA CYS A 48 -2.58 19.84 15.17
C CYS A 48 -3.29 18.51 14.85
N SER A 49 -2.60 17.38 14.88
CA SER A 49 -3.20 16.07 14.61
C SER A 49 -4.18 15.64 15.70
N PHE A 50 -3.90 15.93 16.97
CA PHE A 50 -4.86 15.72 18.05
C PHE A 50 -6.11 16.59 17.89
N GLY A 51 -5.94 17.87 17.53
CA GLY A 51 -7.05 18.77 17.25
C GLY A 51 -7.92 18.27 16.10
N LEU A 52 -7.30 17.86 15.00
CA LEU A 52 -8.00 17.27 13.85
C LEU A 52 -8.70 15.96 14.23
N GLY A 53 -8.02 15.09 14.96
CA GLY A 53 -8.59 13.82 15.44
C GLY A 53 -9.82 14.04 16.31
N PHE A 54 -9.78 15.04 17.19
CA PHE A 54 -10.94 15.41 18.01
C PHE A 54 -12.12 15.89 17.16
N VAL A 55 -11.86 16.75 16.17
CA VAL A 55 -12.89 17.21 15.22
C VAL A 55 -13.50 16.04 14.45
N LEU A 56 -12.67 15.13 13.95
CA LEU A 56 -13.13 13.94 13.21
C LEU A 56 -13.98 13.01 14.08
N LEU A 57 -13.67 12.88 15.37
CA LEU A 57 -14.48 12.08 16.31
C LEU A 57 -15.83 12.74 16.66
N MET A 58 -15.96 14.04 16.47
CA MET A 58 -17.21 14.80 16.69
C MET A 58 -18.17 14.72 15.49
N LEU A 59 -17.68 14.28 14.32
CA LEU A 59 -18.50 14.17 13.11
C LEU A 59 -19.36 12.90 13.18
N ASP A 60 -20.61 13.03 12.76
CA ASP A 60 -21.54 11.90 12.67
C ASP A 60 -21.15 10.92 11.58
N ASP A 61 -21.35 9.62 11.84
CA ASP A 61 -21.08 8.54 10.89
C ASP A 61 -21.79 8.72 9.54
N SER A 62 -22.96 9.37 9.54
CA SER A 62 -23.74 9.65 8.33
C SER A 62 -23.01 10.59 7.36
N LEU A 63 -22.18 11.51 7.87
CA LEU A 63 -21.36 12.39 7.02
C LEU A 63 -20.28 11.59 6.29
N TYR A 64 -19.60 10.69 6.99
CA TYR A 64 -18.60 9.82 6.37
C TYR A 64 -19.24 8.95 5.29
N ASP A 65 -20.42 8.41 5.56
CA ASP A 65 -21.16 7.62 4.58
C ASP A 65 -21.54 8.46 3.36
N MET A 66 -22.11 9.64 3.55
CA MET A 66 -22.55 10.50 2.46
C MET A 66 -21.39 10.94 1.55
N PHE A 67 -20.26 11.36 2.13
CA PHE A 67 -19.14 11.93 1.38
C PHE A 67 -18.08 10.91 0.93
N SER A 68 -18.15 9.64 1.30
CA SER A 68 -17.11 8.65 1.06
C SER A 68 -16.67 8.54 -0.41
N TYR A 69 -17.61 8.45 -1.36
CA TYR A 69 -17.28 8.39 -2.79
C TYR A 69 -16.79 9.74 -3.34
N LEU A 70 -17.32 10.85 -2.82
CA LEU A 70 -16.87 12.19 -3.23
C LEU A 70 -15.42 12.43 -2.80
N ILE A 71 -15.07 12.06 -1.57
CA ILE A 71 -13.70 12.13 -1.05
C ILE A 71 -12.78 11.22 -1.86
N TYR A 72 -13.22 10.00 -2.19
CA TYR A 72 -12.44 9.07 -3.00
C TYR A 72 -12.15 9.65 -4.38
N ILE A 73 -13.16 10.12 -5.11
CA ILE A 73 -13.00 10.69 -6.44
C ILE A 73 -12.12 11.94 -6.39
N GLY A 74 -12.32 12.83 -5.42
CA GLY A 74 -11.52 14.04 -5.25
C GLY A 74 -10.03 13.73 -5.03
N LEU A 75 -9.73 12.72 -4.20
CA LEU A 75 -8.34 12.31 -3.96
C LEU A 75 -7.74 11.53 -5.15
N MET A 76 -8.53 10.78 -5.93
CA MET A 76 -8.05 10.17 -7.18
C MET A 76 -7.68 11.25 -8.19
N LEU A 77 -8.49 12.29 -8.34
CA LEU A 77 -8.17 13.44 -9.19
C LEU A 77 -6.90 14.16 -8.69
N LEU A 78 -6.77 14.35 -7.38
CA LEU A 78 -5.57 14.95 -6.80
C LEU A 78 -4.32 14.10 -7.06
N LEU A 79 -4.40 12.77 -6.96
CA LEU A 79 -3.30 11.87 -7.32
C LEU A 79 -2.89 12.01 -8.79
N ILE A 80 -3.88 12.10 -9.71
CA ILE A 80 -3.62 12.29 -11.14
C ILE A 80 -2.92 13.64 -11.37
N VAL A 81 -3.44 14.71 -10.78
CA VAL A 81 -2.84 16.04 -10.87
C VAL A 81 -1.41 16.06 -10.33
N THR A 82 -1.16 15.34 -9.24
CA THR A 82 0.18 15.23 -8.63
C THR A 82 1.20 14.64 -9.59
N ILE A 83 0.83 13.64 -10.42
CA ILE A 83 1.74 13.03 -11.40
C ILE A 83 2.32 14.08 -12.37
N PHE A 84 1.51 15.09 -12.73
CA PHE A 84 1.91 16.12 -13.70
C PHE A 84 2.57 17.35 -13.06
N ILE A 85 2.19 17.72 -11.85
CA ILE A 85 2.61 18.99 -11.22
C ILE A 85 3.74 18.80 -10.21
N ALA A 86 3.84 17.62 -9.56
CA ALA A 86 4.81 17.42 -8.49
C ALA A 86 6.25 17.46 -9.02
N PRO A 87 7.15 18.19 -8.35
CA PRO A 87 8.57 18.18 -8.65
C PRO A 87 9.16 16.81 -8.36
N ASP A 88 10.20 16.45 -9.10
CA ASP A 88 10.96 15.23 -8.81
C ASP A 88 11.76 15.41 -7.52
N THR A 89 11.34 14.74 -6.45
CA THR A 89 11.99 14.77 -5.16
C THR A 89 12.58 13.39 -4.86
N LYS A 90 13.89 13.25 -4.96
CA LYS A 90 14.64 11.99 -4.72
C LYS A 90 14.14 10.82 -5.60
N GLY A 91 13.76 11.10 -6.85
CA GLY A 91 13.29 10.09 -7.80
C GLY A 91 11.79 9.77 -7.71
N SER A 92 11.02 10.44 -6.85
CA SER A 92 9.58 10.31 -6.70
C SER A 92 8.86 11.63 -7.00
N ARG A 93 7.68 11.55 -7.63
CA ARG A 93 6.80 12.69 -7.94
C ARG A 93 5.50 12.62 -7.15
N SER A 94 5.62 12.60 -5.84
CA SER A 94 4.50 12.35 -4.93
C SER A 94 4.22 13.48 -3.94
N TRP A 95 5.09 14.49 -3.90
CA TRP A 95 5.01 15.58 -2.95
C TRP A 95 4.49 16.86 -3.60
N LEU A 96 3.35 17.34 -3.13
CA LEU A 96 2.85 18.67 -3.47
C LEU A 96 3.44 19.67 -2.48
N ILE A 97 4.27 20.57 -2.98
CA ILE A 97 4.89 21.63 -2.19
C ILE A 97 3.98 22.86 -2.25
N LEU A 98 3.30 23.14 -1.14
CA LEU A 98 2.39 24.30 -0.97
C LEU A 98 3.03 25.31 -0.02
N GLY A 99 4.06 26.03 -0.51
CA GLY A 99 4.81 26.97 0.31
C GLY A 99 5.61 26.27 1.42
N PRO A 100 5.36 26.59 2.72
CA PRO A 100 6.08 25.97 3.83
C PRO A 100 5.63 24.54 4.16
N VAL A 101 4.51 24.09 3.58
CA VAL A 101 3.91 22.77 3.84
C VAL A 101 4.08 21.89 2.62
N SER A 102 4.55 20.67 2.83
CA SER A 102 4.57 19.62 1.82
C SER A 102 3.50 18.57 2.16
N LEU A 103 2.65 18.27 1.20
CA LEU A 103 1.55 17.32 1.33
C LEU A 103 1.78 16.15 0.39
N GLN A 104 1.58 14.93 0.90
CA GLN A 104 1.67 13.71 0.11
C GLN A 104 0.25 13.15 -0.11
N PRO A 105 -0.36 13.32 -1.28
CA PRO A 105 -1.73 12.87 -1.54
C PRO A 105 -1.93 11.36 -1.38
N ALA A 106 -0.89 10.56 -1.60
CA ALA A 106 -0.94 9.11 -1.43
C ALA A 106 -1.35 8.68 0.01
N GLU A 107 -0.97 9.45 1.04
CA GLU A 107 -1.36 9.17 2.42
C GLU A 107 -2.86 9.34 2.64
N PHE A 108 -3.43 10.40 2.10
CA PHE A 108 -4.87 10.67 2.17
C PHE A 108 -5.68 9.69 1.30
N ALA A 109 -5.12 9.26 0.18
CA ALA A 109 -5.77 8.29 -0.70
C ALA A 109 -5.99 6.92 -0.02
N LYS A 110 -5.11 6.51 0.90
CA LYS A 110 -5.32 5.30 1.71
C LYS A 110 -6.59 5.40 2.57
N PHE A 111 -6.76 6.53 3.25
CA PHE A 111 -7.96 6.79 4.03
C PHE A 111 -9.23 6.82 3.16
N ALA A 112 -9.20 7.52 2.04
CA ALA A 112 -10.35 7.58 1.12
C ALA A 112 -10.71 6.21 0.56
N THR A 113 -9.72 5.38 0.24
CA THR A 113 -9.93 4.01 -0.22
C THR A 113 -10.59 3.17 0.87
N ALA A 114 -10.13 3.26 2.12
CA ALA A 114 -10.74 2.55 3.24
C ALA A 114 -12.21 2.96 3.42
N LEU A 115 -12.51 4.25 3.33
CA LEU A 115 -13.84 4.79 3.48
C LEU A 115 -14.78 4.33 2.35
N ALA A 116 -14.31 4.38 1.09
CA ALA A 116 -15.06 3.91 -0.07
C ALA A 116 -15.33 2.40 -0.02
N LEU A 117 -14.35 1.60 0.43
CA LEU A 117 -14.51 0.16 0.64
C LEU A 117 -15.53 -0.13 1.73
N ALA A 118 -15.44 0.55 2.88
CA ALA A 118 -16.39 0.39 3.99
C ALA A 118 -17.82 0.69 3.53
N LYS A 119 -18.03 1.81 2.82
CA LYS A 119 -19.33 2.15 2.25
C LYS A 119 -19.84 1.11 1.27
N TYR A 120 -19.01 0.64 0.35
CA TYR A 120 -19.42 -0.35 -0.63
C TYR A 120 -19.81 -1.68 0.03
N MET A 121 -19.07 -2.11 1.05
CA MET A 121 -19.34 -3.36 1.77
C MET A 121 -20.52 -3.25 2.74
N SER A 122 -20.87 -2.07 3.23
CA SER A 122 -22.04 -1.85 4.09
C SER A 122 -23.37 -1.91 3.34
N ALA A 123 -23.37 -1.93 2.01
CA ALA A 123 -24.59 -1.99 1.22
C ALA A 123 -25.33 -3.33 1.43
N TYR A 124 -26.65 -3.28 1.64
CA TYR A 124 -27.49 -4.44 1.93
C TYR A 124 -27.40 -5.57 0.87
N SER A 125 -27.15 -5.21 -0.38
CA SER A 125 -27.00 -6.18 -1.49
C SER A 125 -25.58 -6.73 -1.65
N PHE A 126 -24.65 -6.35 -0.77
CA PHE A 126 -23.26 -6.77 -0.89
C PHE A 126 -23.08 -8.26 -0.61
N THR A 127 -22.41 -8.95 -1.50
CA THR A 127 -22.03 -10.36 -1.34
C THR A 127 -20.71 -10.61 -2.05
N MET A 128 -19.71 -11.13 -1.32
CA MET A 128 -18.40 -11.48 -1.88
C MET A 128 -18.44 -12.58 -2.94
N LYS A 129 -19.50 -13.40 -2.96
CA LYS A 129 -19.69 -14.45 -3.99
C LYS A 129 -20.02 -13.89 -5.36
N ASN A 130 -20.47 -12.64 -5.45
CA ASN A 130 -20.80 -12.00 -6.71
C ASN A 130 -19.53 -11.48 -7.38
N TRP A 131 -19.22 -11.97 -8.57
CA TRP A 131 -18.06 -11.53 -9.37
C TRP A 131 -18.02 -10.01 -9.59
N LYS A 132 -19.16 -9.38 -9.82
CA LYS A 132 -19.24 -7.92 -10.01
C LYS A 132 -18.82 -7.16 -8.75
N SER A 133 -19.23 -7.64 -7.57
CA SER A 133 -18.83 -7.02 -6.30
C SER A 133 -17.32 -7.16 -6.04
N SER A 134 -16.77 -8.33 -6.29
CA SER A 134 -15.32 -8.57 -6.16
C SER A 134 -14.50 -7.73 -7.14
N LEU A 135 -14.97 -7.56 -8.38
CA LEU A 135 -14.31 -6.73 -9.38
C LEU A 135 -14.34 -5.24 -8.99
N MET A 136 -15.47 -4.76 -8.47
CA MET A 136 -15.58 -3.37 -8.01
C MET A 136 -14.66 -3.10 -6.82
N LEU A 137 -14.56 -4.01 -5.86
CA LEU A 137 -13.61 -3.89 -4.74
C LEU A 137 -12.16 -3.91 -5.23
N ALA A 138 -11.83 -4.81 -6.16
CA ALA A 138 -10.51 -4.85 -6.76
C ALA A 138 -10.18 -3.52 -7.47
N PHE A 139 -11.13 -2.95 -8.22
CA PHE A 139 -10.96 -1.65 -8.87
C PHE A 139 -10.70 -0.53 -7.86
N LEU A 140 -11.49 -0.46 -6.78
CA LEU A 140 -11.32 0.55 -5.73
C LEU A 140 -9.93 0.49 -5.07
N ILE A 141 -9.30 -0.68 -4.99
CA ILE A 141 -7.98 -0.87 -4.41
C ILE A 141 -6.87 -0.67 -5.44
N LEU A 142 -7.01 -1.29 -6.61
CA LEU A 142 -5.94 -1.32 -7.62
C LEU A 142 -5.79 0.01 -8.35
N PHE A 143 -6.86 0.78 -8.50
CA PHE A 143 -6.82 2.06 -9.20
C PHE A 143 -5.90 3.09 -8.49
N PRO A 144 -6.08 3.41 -7.20
CA PRO A 144 -5.14 4.29 -6.49
C PRO A 144 -3.73 3.68 -6.39
N MET A 145 -3.61 2.37 -6.19
CA MET A 145 -2.33 1.68 -6.16
C MET A 145 -1.54 1.90 -7.46
N LEU A 146 -2.20 1.77 -8.62
CA LEU A 146 -1.59 2.01 -9.93
C LEU A 146 -1.12 3.47 -10.06
N LEU A 147 -1.94 4.45 -9.67
CA LEU A 147 -1.57 5.86 -9.70
C LEU A 147 -0.33 6.16 -8.84
N ILE A 148 -0.23 5.54 -7.66
CA ILE A 148 0.91 5.68 -6.74
C ILE A 148 2.17 5.04 -7.35
N ILE A 149 2.05 3.88 -8.01
CA ILE A 149 3.18 3.26 -8.73
C ILE A 149 3.67 4.17 -9.86
N LEU A 150 2.77 4.82 -10.60
CA LEU A 150 3.14 5.80 -11.64
C LEU A 150 3.88 7.02 -11.07
N GLN A 151 3.67 7.37 -9.81
CA GLN A 151 4.44 8.39 -9.08
C GLN A 151 5.81 7.90 -8.60
N ARG A 152 6.18 6.65 -8.92
CA ARG A 152 7.41 5.96 -8.47
C ARG A 152 7.49 5.79 -6.94
N GLU A 153 6.35 5.64 -6.28
CA GLU A 153 6.26 5.37 -4.85
C GLU A 153 5.82 3.92 -4.55
N THR A 154 6.70 2.97 -4.79
CA THR A 154 6.40 1.54 -4.56
C THR A 154 6.11 1.20 -3.11
N GLY A 155 6.74 1.91 -2.16
CA GLY A 155 6.52 1.70 -0.72
C GLY A 155 5.07 2.00 -0.31
N SER A 156 4.54 3.17 -0.71
CA SER A 156 3.15 3.56 -0.43
C SER A 156 2.14 2.66 -1.14
N ALA A 157 2.46 2.22 -2.37
CA ALA A 157 1.63 1.28 -3.12
C ALA A 157 1.53 -0.09 -2.43
N LEU A 158 2.63 -0.58 -1.82
CA LEU A 158 2.65 -1.87 -1.11
C LEU A 158 1.70 -1.89 0.09
N VAL A 159 1.46 -0.74 0.74
CA VAL A 159 0.52 -0.65 1.87
C VAL A 159 -0.91 -1.04 1.45
N TYR A 160 -1.29 -0.83 0.19
CA TYR A 160 -2.59 -1.25 -0.33
C TYR A 160 -2.80 -2.77 -0.30
N SER A 161 -1.74 -3.56 -0.21
CA SER A 161 -1.85 -5.00 -0.01
C SER A 161 -2.58 -5.38 1.27
N ALA A 162 -2.57 -4.51 2.29
CA ALA A 162 -3.31 -4.71 3.53
C ALA A 162 -4.84 -4.77 3.31
N PHE A 163 -5.37 -4.07 2.30
CA PHE A 163 -6.79 -4.14 1.97
C PHE A 163 -7.20 -5.53 1.48
N PHE A 164 -6.31 -6.27 0.81
CA PHE A 164 -6.60 -7.65 0.41
C PHE A 164 -6.69 -8.59 1.62
N LEU A 165 -5.91 -8.35 2.69
CA LEU A 165 -6.04 -9.08 3.96
C LEU A 165 -7.40 -8.81 4.62
N MET A 166 -7.86 -7.57 4.59
CA MET A 166 -9.18 -7.18 5.06
C MET A 166 -10.28 -7.90 4.26
N LEU A 167 -10.20 -7.88 2.93
CA LEU A 167 -11.17 -8.56 2.06
C LEU A 167 -11.20 -10.08 2.27
N TYR A 168 -10.04 -10.69 2.56
CA TYR A 168 -9.96 -12.11 2.91
C TYR A 168 -10.75 -12.42 4.17
N ARG A 169 -10.66 -11.56 5.18
CA ARG A 169 -11.45 -11.68 6.41
C ARG A 169 -12.95 -11.56 6.14
N GLU A 170 -13.37 -10.76 5.17
CA GLU A 170 -14.76 -10.57 4.74
C GLU A 170 -15.27 -11.68 3.81
N GLY A 171 -14.48 -12.73 3.56
CA GLY A 171 -14.90 -13.92 2.82
C GLY A 171 -14.41 -14.00 1.37
N MET A 172 -13.39 -13.20 1.00
CA MET A 172 -12.72 -13.36 -0.29
C MET A 172 -12.02 -14.73 -0.35
N PRO A 173 -12.07 -15.44 -1.49
CA PRO A 173 -11.40 -16.72 -1.64
C PRO A 173 -9.90 -16.59 -1.34
N GLY A 174 -9.36 -17.49 -0.52
CA GLY A 174 -7.93 -17.48 -0.13
C GLY A 174 -6.95 -17.57 -1.31
N VAL A 175 -7.40 -18.10 -2.44
CA VAL A 175 -6.64 -18.14 -3.70
C VAL A 175 -6.26 -16.74 -4.18
N VAL A 176 -7.17 -15.77 -4.08
CA VAL A 176 -6.92 -14.38 -4.52
C VAL A 176 -5.88 -13.72 -3.63
N LEU A 177 -6.00 -13.87 -2.31
CA LEU A 177 -5.02 -13.37 -1.35
C LEU A 177 -3.64 -13.98 -1.61
N PHE A 178 -3.63 -15.29 -1.78
CA PHE A 178 -2.41 -16.05 -2.02
C PHE A 178 -1.72 -15.62 -3.33
N SER A 179 -2.48 -15.51 -4.43
CA SER A 179 -1.92 -15.03 -5.70
C SER A 179 -1.39 -13.60 -5.59
N GLY A 180 -2.04 -12.73 -4.81
CA GLY A 180 -1.55 -11.38 -4.51
C GLY A 180 -0.23 -11.37 -3.76
N ILE A 181 -0.10 -12.19 -2.71
CA ILE A 181 1.17 -12.34 -1.94
C ILE A 181 2.28 -12.86 -2.85
N CYS A 182 1.99 -13.87 -3.68
CA CYS A 182 2.96 -14.40 -4.64
C CYS A 182 3.40 -13.33 -5.65
N ALA A 183 2.47 -12.53 -6.18
CA ALA A 183 2.77 -11.45 -7.11
C ALA A 183 3.73 -10.42 -6.49
N VAL A 184 3.46 -10.00 -5.25
CA VAL A 184 4.33 -9.07 -4.51
C VAL A 184 5.71 -9.70 -4.25
N ALA A 185 5.76 -10.97 -3.81
CA ALA A 185 7.02 -11.67 -3.56
C ALA A 185 7.86 -11.78 -4.85
N TYR A 186 7.24 -12.15 -5.98
CA TYR A 186 7.92 -12.23 -7.27
C TYR A 186 8.46 -10.88 -7.74
N PHE A 187 7.65 -9.83 -7.57
CA PHE A 187 8.05 -8.47 -7.91
C PHE A 187 9.26 -8.02 -7.09
N VAL A 188 9.24 -8.22 -5.77
CA VAL A 188 10.33 -7.84 -4.87
C VAL A 188 11.61 -8.62 -5.18
N VAL A 189 11.50 -9.94 -5.38
CA VAL A 189 12.65 -10.80 -5.71
C VAL A 189 13.19 -10.44 -7.08
N GLY A 190 12.33 -10.23 -8.07
CA GLY A 190 12.73 -9.83 -9.42
C GLY A 190 13.58 -8.55 -9.40
N ILE A 191 13.08 -7.48 -8.77
CA ILE A 191 13.83 -6.21 -8.67
C ILE A 191 15.13 -6.37 -7.86
N ARG A 192 15.09 -7.10 -6.75
CA ARG A 192 16.26 -7.20 -5.86
C ARG A 192 17.43 -7.93 -6.51
N PHE A 193 17.16 -8.91 -7.36
CA PHE A 193 18.18 -9.76 -7.97
C PHE A 193 18.39 -9.49 -9.47
N ASP A 194 17.78 -8.44 -10.02
CA ASP A 194 17.93 -8.06 -11.43
C ASP A 194 19.37 -7.72 -11.82
N ALA A 195 20.10 -7.06 -10.91
CA ALA A 195 21.49 -6.64 -11.16
C ALA A 195 22.53 -7.76 -10.96
N VAL A 196 22.12 -8.96 -10.47
CA VAL A 196 23.04 -10.04 -10.16
C VAL A 196 23.00 -11.08 -11.28
N MET A 197 24.12 -11.24 -11.99
CA MET A 197 24.28 -12.22 -13.08
C MET A 197 24.86 -13.54 -12.56
N ILE A 198 24.44 -14.66 -13.12
CA ILE A 198 25.06 -15.98 -12.86
C ILE A 198 26.15 -16.19 -13.93
N ALA A 199 27.43 -16.20 -13.49
CA ALA A 199 28.57 -16.71 -14.25
C ALA A 199 28.42 -16.67 -15.77
N ASP A 200 28.68 -15.52 -16.41
CA ASP A 200 28.70 -15.34 -17.87
C ASP A 200 27.41 -15.70 -18.66
N THR A 201 26.31 -15.96 -18.00
CA THR A 201 25.01 -16.16 -18.67
C THR A 201 24.26 -14.85 -18.82
N PRO A 202 23.56 -14.61 -19.95
CA PRO A 202 22.79 -13.38 -20.18
C PRO A 202 21.50 -13.29 -19.32
N THR A 203 21.24 -14.29 -18.48
CA THR A 203 20.03 -14.34 -17.64
C THR A 203 20.31 -13.83 -16.22
N PRO A 204 19.56 -12.81 -15.74
CA PRO A 204 19.71 -12.32 -14.38
C PRO A 204 19.23 -13.36 -13.35
N ILE A 205 19.94 -13.46 -12.23
CA ILE A 205 19.60 -14.39 -11.12
C ILE A 205 18.16 -14.18 -10.65
N GLY A 206 17.63 -12.96 -10.76
CA GLY A 206 16.25 -12.63 -10.40
C GLY A 206 15.22 -13.48 -11.14
N GLU A 207 15.39 -13.68 -12.45
CA GLU A 207 14.47 -14.50 -13.25
C GLU A 207 14.50 -15.97 -12.81
N PHE A 208 15.71 -16.49 -12.55
CA PHE A 208 15.87 -17.90 -12.11
C PHE A 208 15.30 -18.12 -10.71
N ALA A 209 15.49 -17.17 -9.80
CA ALA A 209 14.95 -17.21 -8.45
C ALA A 209 13.41 -17.16 -8.46
N VAL A 210 12.81 -16.30 -9.29
CA VAL A 210 11.37 -16.21 -9.47
C VAL A 210 10.81 -17.51 -10.04
N LEU A 211 11.44 -18.06 -11.08
CA LEU A 211 11.03 -19.32 -11.71
C LEU A 211 11.11 -20.49 -10.73
N LEU A 212 12.20 -20.60 -9.96
CA LEU A 212 12.37 -21.60 -8.91
C LEU A 212 11.30 -21.46 -7.82
N MET A 213 11.03 -20.24 -7.39
CA MET A 213 10.03 -19.96 -6.36
C MET A 213 8.63 -20.37 -6.83
N VAL A 214 8.28 -20.10 -8.08
CA VAL A 214 7.00 -20.51 -8.68
C VAL A 214 6.90 -22.04 -8.77
N LEU A 215 7.96 -22.71 -9.20
CA LEU A 215 7.97 -24.18 -9.29
C LEU A 215 7.85 -24.84 -7.90
N LEU A 216 8.57 -24.34 -6.90
CA LEU A 216 8.47 -24.82 -5.51
C LEU A 216 7.07 -24.58 -4.94
N PHE A 217 6.48 -23.45 -5.26
CA PHE A 217 5.15 -23.11 -4.81
C PHE A 217 4.07 -23.94 -5.48
N ALA A 218 4.13 -24.10 -6.80
CA ALA A 218 3.22 -24.96 -7.54
C ALA A 218 3.36 -26.44 -7.09
N GLY A 219 4.59 -26.91 -6.90
CA GLY A 219 4.86 -28.25 -6.38
C GLY A 219 4.35 -28.46 -4.95
N GLY A 220 4.57 -27.51 -4.06
CA GLY A 220 4.06 -27.54 -2.69
C GLY A 220 2.52 -27.57 -2.63
N MET A 221 1.87 -26.77 -3.48
CA MET A 221 0.42 -26.75 -3.61
C MET A 221 -0.15 -28.06 -4.14
N VAL A 222 0.45 -28.62 -5.18
CA VAL A 222 0.06 -29.95 -5.70
C VAL A 222 0.23 -31.00 -4.61
N TRP A 223 1.29 -30.94 -3.82
CA TRP A 223 1.54 -31.89 -2.73
C TRP A 223 0.50 -31.75 -1.59
N VAL A 224 0.19 -30.53 -1.15
CA VAL A 224 -0.76 -30.27 -0.05
C VAL A 224 -2.21 -30.57 -0.46
N TYR A 225 -2.59 -30.28 -1.70
CA TYR A 225 -3.98 -30.40 -2.18
C TYR A 225 -4.25 -31.65 -3.03
N LYS A 226 -3.32 -32.59 -3.10
CA LYS A 226 -3.46 -33.86 -3.85
C LYS A 226 -4.78 -34.62 -3.56
N LYS A 227 -5.45 -34.30 -2.45
CA LYS A 227 -6.70 -34.93 -2.01
C LYS A 227 -7.98 -34.14 -2.40
N ARG A 228 -7.88 -32.89 -2.91
CA ARG A 228 -9.03 -32.05 -3.33
C ARG A 228 -8.72 -31.36 -4.66
N TRP A 229 -9.07 -32.01 -5.74
CA TRP A 229 -8.72 -31.63 -7.12
C TRP A 229 -9.22 -30.25 -7.61
N GLU A 230 -10.41 -29.79 -7.18
CA GLU A 230 -11.00 -28.56 -7.71
C GLU A 230 -10.30 -27.25 -7.30
N PRO A 231 -9.94 -27.02 -6.03
CA PRO A 231 -9.26 -25.79 -5.65
C PRO A 231 -7.83 -25.71 -6.23
N THR A 232 -7.17 -26.86 -6.46
CA THR A 232 -5.81 -26.92 -6.98
C THR A 232 -5.69 -26.35 -8.39
N ARG A 233 -6.69 -26.60 -9.25
CA ARG A 233 -6.71 -26.11 -10.65
C ARG A 233 -6.77 -24.58 -10.71
N ASN A 234 -7.53 -23.94 -9.84
CA ASN A 234 -7.67 -22.49 -9.80
C ASN A 234 -6.40 -21.82 -9.26
N ILE A 235 -5.71 -22.46 -8.32
CA ILE A 235 -4.46 -21.97 -7.74
C ILE A 235 -3.31 -22.08 -8.74
N ILE A 236 -3.21 -23.22 -9.45
CA ILE A 236 -2.21 -23.39 -10.52
C ILE A 236 -2.45 -22.41 -11.66
N GLY A 237 -3.72 -22.22 -12.07
CA GLY A 237 -4.07 -21.24 -13.08
C GLY A 237 -3.73 -19.81 -12.68
N GLY A 238 -3.98 -19.43 -11.42
CA GLY A 238 -3.64 -18.12 -10.87
C GLY A 238 -2.13 -17.88 -10.80
N SER A 239 -1.36 -18.86 -10.32
CA SER A 239 0.11 -18.75 -10.22
C SER A 239 0.78 -18.71 -11.59
N LEU A 240 0.30 -19.49 -12.56
CA LEU A 240 0.75 -19.45 -13.96
C LEU A 240 0.39 -18.12 -14.62
N GLY A 241 -0.79 -17.56 -14.37
CA GLY A 241 -1.19 -16.25 -14.87
C GLY A 241 -0.28 -15.12 -14.36
N VAL A 242 0.04 -15.13 -13.07
CA VAL A 242 0.97 -14.17 -12.47
C VAL A 242 2.37 -14.31 -13.05
N LEU A 243 2.83 -15.55 -13.28
CA LEU A 243 4.12 -15.82 -13.91
C LEU A 243 4.17 -15.29 -15.35
N LEU A 244 3.12 -15.50 -16.14
CA LEU A 244 3.00 -14.98 -17.50
C LEU A 244 3.06 -13.45 -17.52
N VAL A 245 2.35 -12.77 -16.62
CA VAL A 245 2.38 -11.32 -16.50
C VAL A 245 3.75 -10.84 -16.04
N ALA A 246 4.38 -11.49 -15.08
CA ALA A 246 5.73 -11.16 -14.63
C ALA A 246 6.77 -11.36 -15.75
N CYS A 247 6.71 -12.47 -16.50
CA CYS A 247 7.57 -12.69 -17.67
C CYS A 247 7.35 -11.64 -18.76
N LEU A 248 6.09 -11.27 -19.08
CA LEU A 248 5.79 -10.26 -20.10
C LEU A 248 6.28 -8.86 -19.69
N LEU A 249 6.19 -8.51 -18.42
CA LEU A 249 6.71 -7.24 -17.90
C LEU A 249 8.25 -7.19 -17.88
N TYR A 250 8.89 -8.36 -17.68
CA TYR A 250 10.35 -8.48 -17.56
C TYR A 250 11.04 -8.62 -18.92
N THR A 251 10.40 -9.25 -19.91
CA THR A 251 10.92 -9.41 -21.29
C THR A 251 10.71 -8.19 -22.17
N SER A 252 10.06 -7.13 -21.67
CA SER A 252 10.02 -5.84 -22.37
C SER A 252 11.44 -5.28 -22.44
N PRO A 253 12.04 -5.12 -23.64
CA PRO A 253 13.39 -4.61 -23.76
C PRO A 253 13.45 -3.21 -23.15
N SER A 254 14.22 -3.07 -22.06
CA SER A 254 14.56 -1.77 -21.50
C SER A 254 15.23 -0.96 -22.59
N PRO A 255 14.72 0.21 -22.96
CA PRO A 255 15.45 1.11 -23.85
C PRO A 255 16.75 1.51 -23.14
N ARG A 256 17.88 1.14 -23.72
CA ARG A 256 19.23 1.56 -23.33
C ARG A 256 19.38 3.06 -23.53
#